data_fd03d871cbb364cb86b76e4002209608
#
_entry.id   fd03d871cbb364cb86b76e4002209608
#
_cell.length_a   1.000
_cell.length_b   1.000
_cell.length_c   1.000
_cell.angle_alpha   90.00
_cell.angle_beta   90.00
_cell.angle_gamma   90.00
#
_symmetry.space_group_name_H-M   'P 1'
#
loop_
_entity.id
_entity.type
_entity.pdbx_description
1 polymer ?
#
loop_
_entity_poly.entity_id
_entity_poly.type
_entity_poly.pdbx_seq_one_letter_code
_entity_poly.pdbx_strand_id
1 'polypeptide(L)'
;FSKPQHILINGASGSIGSAGVQLAKYYGATVTAVCNTRSLALIKSLGADEVIDYTKEDFTKNGKLYDVVFDAVGKSSFSKCKKLLKPHGIYFSTELGYLSANVFLALWTPLFSKKKVKFPIPTDTKADILLFKEIIEAGKYKAVIDRTYSLEQIPDATRYVETGEKTGNVVITVSH
;
A
#
# COMPACT_ATOMS: atom_id res chain seq x y z
N PHE A 1 5.45 1.60 16.84
CA PHE A 1 4.02 1.71 17.21
C PHE A 1 3.87 1.35 18.69
N SER A 2 3.25 2.23 19.49
CA SER A 2 3.05 2.01 20.95
C SER A 2 1.87 1.09 21.28
N LYS A 3 1.03 0.73 20.30
CA LYS A 3 -0.12 -0.20 20.40
C LYS A 3 -0.31 -0.92 19.08
N PRO A 4 -0.84 -2.18 19.09
CA PRO A 4 -1.25 -2.85 17.86
C PRO A 4 -2.20 -1.98 17.06
N GLN A 5 -1.87 -1.73 15.79
CA GLN A 5 -2.70 -0.92 14.91
C GLN A 5 -3.46 -1.81 13.92
N HIS A 6 -4.69 -1.43 13.61
CA HIS A 6 -5.46 -2.03 12.55
C HIS A 6 -5.35 -1.17 11.30
N ILE A 7 -4.74 -1.71 10.25
CA ILE A 7 -4.40 -1.00 9.01
C ILE A 7 -5.17 -1.62 7.83
N LEU A 8 -5.86 -0.79 7.06
CA LEU A 8 -6.39 -1.18 5.75
C LEU A 8 -5.44 -0.69 4.66
N ILE A 9 -5.05 -1.60 3.75
CA ILE A 9 -4.19 -1.29 2.60
C ILE A 9 -4.95 -1.54 1.31
N ASN A 10 -5.31 -0.46 0.61
CA ASN A 10 -5.96 -0.52 -0.70
C ASN A 10 -4.89 -0.59 -1.81
N GLY A 11 -5.08 -1.51 -2.77
CA GLY A 11 -4.10 -1.80 -3.81
C GLY A 11 -2.95 -2.68 -3.32
N ALA A 12 -3.25 -3.60 -2.39
CA ALA A 12 -2.27 -4.46 -1.73
C ALA A 12 -1.46 -5.36 -2.68
N SER A 13 -1.95 -5.64 -3.89
CA SER A 13 -1.26 -6.46 -4.89
C SER A 13 -0.20 -5.71 -5.71
N GLY A 14 -0.15 -4.40 -5.65
CA GLY A 14 0.88 -3.60 -6.33
C GLY A 14 2.23 -3.63 -5.61
N SER A 15 3.26 -3.01 -6.19
CA SER A 15 4.61 -2.94 -5.62
C SER A 15 4.59 -2.32 -4.21
N ILE A 16 4.01 -1.13 -4.08
CA ILE A 16 3.94 -0.38 -2.81
C ILE A 16 3.01 -1.10 -1.82
N GLY A 17 1.86 -1.60 -2.30
CA GLY A 17 0.89 -2.26 -1.43
C GLY A 17 1.40 -3.56 -0.83
N SER A 18 2.07 -4.41 -1.63
CA SER A 18 2.65 -5.67 -1.14
C SER A 18 3.81 -5.46 -0.16
N ALA A 19 4.59 -4.40 -0.36
CA ALA A 19 5.59 -3.97 0.61
C ALA A 19 4.91 -3.47 1.90
N GLY A 20 3.86 -2.63 1.76
CA GLY A 20 3.10 -2.11 2.90
C GLY A 20 2.49 -3.21 3.77
N VAL A 21 1.95 -4.28 3.17
CA VAL A 21 1.43 -5.45 3.92
C VAL A 21 2.53 -6.06 4.78
N GLN A 22 3.67 -6.39 4.19
CA GLN A 22 4.77 -7.06 4.88
C GLN A 22 5.38 -6.18 5.98
N LEU A 23 5.62 -4.89 5.70
CA LEU A 23 6.13 -3.95 6.69
C LEU A 23 5.16 -3.73 7.85
N ALA A 24 3.86 -3.56 7.56
CA ALA A 24 2.84 -3.44 8.61
C ALA A 24 2.83 -4.68 9.52
N LYS A 25 2.94 -5.88 8.95
CA LYS A 25 3.06 -7.14 9.71
C LYS A 25 4.35 -7.22 10.51
N TYR A 26 5.48 -6.81 9.93
CA TYR A 26 6.76 -6.76 10.63
C TYR A 26 6.70 -5.89 11.89
N TYR A 27 5.97 -4.77 11.84
CA TYR A 27 5.74 -3.89 12.97
C TYR A 27 4.56 -4.30 13.87
N GLY A 28 4.00 -5.50 13.70
CA GLY A 28 2.97 -6.06 14.58
C GLY A 28 1.55 -5.53 14.35
N ALA A 29 1.27 -4.92 13.21
CA ALA A 29 -0.08 -4.46 12.89
C ALA A 29 -1.00 -5.63 12.50
N THR A 30 -2.31 -5.43 12.71
CA THR A 30 -3.36 -6.22 12.08
C THR A 30 -3.67 -5.61 10.72
N VAL A 31 -3.57 -6.40 9.64
CA VAL A 31 -3.67 -5.91 8.26
C VAL A 31 -4.90 -6.46 7.57
N THR A 32 -5.79 -5.56 7.14
CA THR A 32 -6.83 -5.85 6.12
C THR A 32 -6.34 -5.32 4.78
N ALA A 33 -6.17 -6.21 3.81
CA ALA A 33 -5.65 -5.90 2.49
C ALA A 33 -6.75 -5.94 1.43
N VAL A 34 -6.75 -5.00 0.50
CA VAL A 34 -7.71 -4.93 -0.61
C VAL A 34 -6.98 -5.17 -1.92
N CYS A 35 -7.40 -6.20 -2.67
CA CYS A 35 -6.83 -6.56 -3.96
C CYS A 35 -7.88 -7.22 -4.87
N ASN A 36 -7.48 -7.65 -6.07
CA ASN A 36 -8.35 -8.41 -6.96
C ASN A 36 -8.36 -9.91 -6.64
N THR A 37 -9.32 -10.65 -7.21
CA THR A 37 -9.50 -12.10 -6.99
C THR A 37 -8.22 -12.91 -7.18
N ARG A 38 -7.45 -12.64 -8.24
CA ARG A 38 -6.23 -13.41 -8.58
C ARG A 38 -5.10 -13.25 -7.56
N SER A 39 -5.11 -12.18 -6.78
CA SER A 39 -4.04 -11.85 -5.83
C SER A 39 -4.35 -12.25 -4.39
N LEU A 40 -5.56 -12.75 -4.09
CA LEU A 40 -6.01 -13.07 -2.73
C LEU A 40 -5.05 -14.01 -1.99
N ALA A 41 -4.71 -15.14 -2.62
CA ALA A 41 -3.83 -16.15 -2.03
C ALA A 41 -2.42 -15.60 -1.77
N LEU A 42 -1.86 -14.84 -2.73
CA LEU A 42 -0.56 -14.20 -2.59
C LEU A 42 -0.56 -13.23 -1.40
N ILE A 43 -1.52 -12.32 -1.36
CA ILE A 43 -1.58 -11.29 -0.31
C ILE A 43 -1.79 -11.90 1.07
N LYS A 44 -2.59 -12.98 1.16
CA LYS A 44 -2.71 -13.76 2.38
C LYS A 44 -1.38 -14.38 2.81
N SER A 45 -0.60 -14.92 1.87
CA SER A 45 0.73 -15.51 2.13
C SER A 45 1.79 -14.48 2.55
N LEU A 46 1.60 -13.20 2.22
CA LEU A 46 2.46 -12.09 2.68
C LEU A 46 2.12 -11.66 4.11
N GLY A 47 1.15 -12.30 4.75
CA GLY A 47 0.81 -12.10 6.15
C GLY A 47 -0.42 -11.24 6.41
N ALA A 48 -1.20 -10.83 5.40
CA ALA A 48 -2.45 -10.12 5.64
C ALA A 48 -3.40 -10.98 6.49
N ASP A 49 -3.93 -10.40 7.57
CA ASP A 49 -4.88 -11.09 8.47
C ASP A 49 -6.23 -11.29 7.78
N GLU A 50 -6.62 -10.32 6.95
CA GLU A 50 -7.84 -10.36 6.16
C GLU A 50 -7.58 -9.81 4.76
N VAL A 51 -8.29 -10.37 3.76
CA VAL A 51 -8.19 -9.92 2.38
C VAL A 51 -9.59 -9.69 1.82
N ILE A 52 -9.81 -8.52 1.23
CA ILE A 52 -11.05 -8.09 0.60
C ILE A 52 -10.85 -8.06 -0.92
N ASP A 53 -11.74 -8.73 -1.64
CA ASP A 53 -11.79 -8.71 -3.11
C ASP A 53 -12.61 -7.53 -3.61
N TYR A 54 -11.95 -6.45 -4.05
CA TYR A 54 -12.65 -5.26 -4.53
C TYR A 54 -13.50 -5.50 -5.79
N THR A 55 -13.31 -6.64 -6.49
CA THR A 55 -14.13 -6.99 -7.66
C THR A 55 -15.49 -7.56 -7.27
N LYS A 56 -15.65 -7.96 -6.00
CA LYS A 56 -16.86 -8.59 -5.46
C LYS A 56 -17.57 -7.74 -4.42
N GLU A 57 -16.83 -6.93 -3.68
CA GLU A 57 -17.39 -6.13 -2.60
C GLU A 57 -16.72 -4.75 -2.46
N ASP A 58 -17.50 -3.79 -2.02
CA ASP A 58 -17.02 -2.44 -1.71
C ASP A 58 -16.40 -2.42 -0.32
N PHE A 59 -15.05 -2.43 -0.26
CA PHE A 59 -14.30 -2.40 1.00
C PHE A 59 -14.68 -1.21 1.91
N THR A 60 -15.24 -0.14 1.33
CA THR A 60 -15.66 1.01 2.13
C THR A 60 -16.94 0.75 2.94
N LYS A 61 -17.59 -0.39 2.73
CA LYS A 61 -18.84 -0.81 3.40
C LYS A 61 -18.65 -1.99 4.35
N ASN A 62 -17.41 -2.42 4.63
CA ASN A 62 -17.12 -3.59 5.45
C ASN A 62 -17.45 -3.44 6.95
N GLY A 63 -17.88 -2.27 7.39
CA GLY A 63 -18.31 -2.01 8.78
C GLY A 63 -17.17 -1.93 9.80
N LYS A 64 -15.91 -2.09 9.40
CA LYS A 64 -14.75 -2.07 10.31
C LYS A 64 -14.14 -0.68 10.44
N LEU A 65 -13.46 -0.46 11.56
CA LEU A 65 -12.75 0.78 11.84
C LEU A 65 -11.23 0.52 11.93
N TYR A 66 -10.48 1.40 11.30
CA TYR A 66 -9.03 1.30 11.15
C TYR A 66 -8.32 2.50 11.78
N ASP A 67 -7.13 2.26 12.32
CA ASP A 67 -6.22 3.31 12.78
C ASP A 67 -5.59 4.03 11.59
N VAL A 68 -5.31 3.26 10.52
CA VAL A 68 -4.74 3.79 9.28
C VAL A 68 -5.48 3.19 8.07
N VAL A 69 -5.81 4.02 7.10
CA VAL A 69 -6.19 3.60 5.76
C VAL A 69 -5.11 4.08 4.80
N PHE A 70 -4.40 3.13 4.21
CA PHE A 70 -3.34 3.37 3.24
C PHE A 70 -3.84 3.08 1.81
N ASP A 71 -3.94 4.11 0.98
CA ASP A 71 -4.27 3.98 -0.44
C ASP A 71 -2.98 3.98 -1.28
N ALA A 72 -2.49 2.78 -1.58
CA ALA A 72 -1.24 2.56 -2.33
C ALA A 72 -1.42 2.61 -3.85
N VAL A 73 -2.62 2.94 -4.35
CA VAL A 73 -2.96 2.90 -5.77
C VAL A 73 -3.69 4.15 -6.25
N GLY A 74 -4.02 5.09 -5.35
CA GLY A 74 -4.72 6.32 -5.69
C GLY A 74 -6.15 6.14 -6.21
N LYS A 75 -6.75 4.96 -6.04
CA LYS A 75 -8.10 4.65 -6.54
C LYS A 75 -9.21 4.97 -5.52
N SER A 76 -8.86 5.54 -4.39
CA SER A 76 -9.80 5.96 -3.37
C SER A 76 -9.62 7.44 -3.00
N SER A 77 -10.28 7.90 -1.95
CA SER A 77 -10.15 9.27 -1.45
C SER A 77 -10.43 9.33 0.05
N PHE A 78 -9.95 10.39 0.70
CA PHE A 78 -10.25 10.63 2.11
C PHE A 78 -11.77 10.68 2.38
N SER A 79 -12.55 11.33 1.51
CA SER A 79 -14.00 11.43 1.68
C SER A 79 -14.69 10.06 1.70
N LYS A 80 -14.29 9.14 0.84
CA LYS A 80 -14.80 7.77 0.81
C LYS A 80 -14.35 6.96 2.02
N CYS A 81 -13.08 7.12 2.44
CA CYS A 81 -12.46 6.33 3.50
C CYS A 81 -12.66 6.91 4.90
N LYS A 82 -13.09 8.18 5.03
CA LYS A 82 -13.25 8.85 6.33
C LYS A 82 -14.12 8.08 7.32
N LYS A 83 -15.15 7.40 6.83
CA LYS A 83 -16.06 6.60 7.68
C LYS A 83 -15.40 5.33 8.25
N LEU A 84 -14.35 4.82 7.59
CA LEU A 84 -13.60 3.66 8.05
C LEU A 84 -12.53 4.00 9.09
N LEU A 85 -12.25 5.28 9.33
CA LEU A 85 -11.22 5.69 10.28
C LEU A 85 -11.81 5.79 11.69
N LYS A 86 -11.07 5.25 12.66
CA LYS A 86 -11.28 5.51 14.09
C LYS A 86 -11.13 7.00 14.41
N PRO A 87 -11.58 7.49 15.58
CA PRO A 87 -11.15 8.80 16.08
C PRO A 87 -9.61 8.88 16.09
N HIS A 88 -9.05 9.98 15.57
CA HIS A 88 -7.61 10.19 15.36
C HIS A 88 -6.95 9.29 14.31
N GLY A 89 -7.74 8.51 13.55
CA GLY A 89 -7.24 7.68 12.46
C GLY A 89 -6.66 8.52 11.30
N ILE A 90 -5.78 7.89 10.54
CA ILE A 90 -4.99 8.54 9.48
C ILE A 90 -5.36 7.93 8.13
N TYR A 91 -5.72 8.77 7.17
CA TYR A 91 -5.71 8.43 5.75
C TYR A 91 -4.37 8.85 5.14
N PHE A 92 -3.80 7.96 4.38
CA PHE A 92 -2.49 8.09 3.79
C PHE A 92 -2.54 7.61 2.34
N SER A 93 -2.06 8.40 1.39
CA SER A 93 -2.05 8.05 -0.04
C SER A 93 -0.71 8.38 -0.66
N THR A 94 -0.28 7.56 -1.62
CA THR A 94 0.91 7.82 -2.44
C THR A 94 0.64 8.79 -3.58
N GLU A 95 -0.64 9.10 -3.85
CA GLU A 95 -1.07 9.98 -4.92
C GLU A 95 -1.50 11.36 -4.40
N LEU A 96 -1.31 12.38 -5.21
CA LEU A 96 -1.73 13.75 -4.89
C LEU A 96 -3.25 13.88 -4.72
N GLY A 97 -4.02 12.94 -5.27
CA GLY A 97 -5.46 13.01 -5.35
C GLY A 97 -5.94 13.99 -6.43
N TYR A 98 -7.24 14.00 -6.68
CA TYR A 98 -7.85 14.90 -7.65
C TYR A 98 -7.55 16.36 -7.29
N LEU A 99 -7.01 17.16 -8.23
CA LEU A 99 -6.58 18.55 -8.02
C LEU A 99 -5.68 18.74 -6.79
N SER A 100 -4.78 17.79 -6.50
CA SER A 100 -3.89 17.83 -5.34
C SER A 100 -4.62 17.89 -3.98
N ALA A 101 -5.84 17.37 -3.92
CA ALA A 101 -6.70 17.42 -2.73
C ALA A 101 -6.03 16.84 -1.48
N ASN A 102 -5.20 15.80 -1.62
CA ASN A 102 -4.50 15.19 -0.48
C ASN A 102 -3.51 16.14 0.18
N VAL A 103 -2.87 17.03 -0.59
CA VAL A 103 -1.96 18.07 -0.05
C VAL A 103 -2.74 19.09 0.75
N PHE A 104 -3.85 19.63 0.20
CA PHE A 104 -4.71 20.58 0.91
C PHE A 104 -5.31 19.94 2.18
N LEU A 105 -5.78 18.72 2.09
CA LEU A 105 -6.35 18.00 3.24
C LEU A 105 -5.29 17.68 4.30
N ALA A 106 -4.04 17.42 3.92
CA ALA A 106 -2.95 17.21 4.87
C ALA A 106 -2.63 18.47 5.68
N LEU A 107 -2.78 19.66 5.09
CA LEU A 107 -2.62 20.95 5.77
C LEU A 107 -3.85 21.31 6.62
N TRP A 108 -5.05 21.03 6.11
CA TRP A 108 -6.30 21.45 6.73
C TRP A 108 -6.78 20.52 7.86
N THR A 109 -6.70 19.18 7.67
CA THR A 109 -7.29 18.24 8.61
C THR A 109 -6.66 18.25 10.01
N PRO A 110 -5.36 18.55 10.22
CA PRO A 110 -4.80 18.66 11.57
C PRO A 110 -5.46 19.76 12.42
N LEU A 111 -5.98 20.81 11.80
CA LEU A 111 -6.57 21.96 12.47
C LEU A 111 -8.08 21.76 12.77
N PHE A 112 -8.80 21.09 11.89
CA PHE A 112 -10.27 21.09 11.90
C PHE A 112 -10.90 19.70 11.99
N SER A 113 -10.11 18.62 12.06
CA SER A 113 -10.64 17.26 12.09
C SER A 113 -9.90 16.38 13.09
N LYS A 114 -10.65 15.53 13.79
CA LYS A 114 -10.06 14.44 14.58
C LYS A 114 -9.43 13.37 13.70
N LYS A 115 -9.85 13.22 12.44
CA LYS A 115 -9.29 12.29 11.46
C LYS A 115 -8.38 13.06 10.53
N LYS A 116 -7.18 12.54 10.28
CA LYS A 116 -6.11 13.27 9.59
C LYS A 116 -5.82 12.67 8.22
N VAL A 117 -5.46 13.53 7.27
CA VAL A 117 -4.80 13.13 6.05
C VAL A 117 -3.30 13.35 6.23
N LYS A 118 -2.49 12.38 5.83
CA LYS A 118 -1.05 12.56 5.69
C LYS A 118 -0.65 12.31 4.24
N PHE A 119 0.18 13.20 3.74
CA PHE A 119 0.85 13.03 2.46
C PHE A 119 2.34 12.85 2.75
N PRO A 120 2.90 11.65 2.54
CA PRO A 120 4.30 11.41 2.86
C PRO A 120 5.18 12.03 1.79
N ILE A 121 6.20 12.71 2.23
CA ILE A 121 7.34 13.07 1.39
C ILE A 121 8.40 12.00 1.67
N PRO A 122 8.82 11.21 0.67
CA PRO A 122 9.86 10.21 0.86
C PRO A 122 11.16 10.88 1.36
N THR A 123 11.73 10.31 2.40
CA THR A 123 13.04 10.70 2.91
C THR A 123 13.89 9.44 2.96
N ASP A 124 14.77 9.28 1.97
CA ASP A 124 15.63 8.10 1.92
C ASP A 124 16.84 8.31 2.84
N THR A 125 16.91 7.54 3.90
CA THR A 125 18.04 7.58 4.82
C THR A 125 18.86 6.30 4.74
N LYS A 126 20.16 6.38 5.09
CA LYS A 126 21.00 5.20 5.23
C LYS A 126 20.42 4.21 6.25
N ALA A 127 19.76 4.70 7.29
CA ALA A 127 19.12 3.85 8.30
C ALA A 127 17.98 3.03 7.71
N ASP A 128 17.16 3.62 6.81
CA ASP A 128 16.06 2.90 6.14
C ASP A 128 16.62 1.80 5.23
N ILE A 129 17.71 2.07 4.49
CA ILE A 129 18.35 1.08 3.63
C ILE A 129 18.91 -0.09 4.48
N LEU A 130 19.55 0.20 5.60
CA LEU A 130 20.09 -0.84 6.50
C LEU A 130 18.97 -1.66 7.13
N LEU A 131 17.86 -1.03 7.53
CA LEU A 131 16.68 -1.73 8.03
C LEU A 131 16.11 -2.67 6.97
N PHE A 132 15.92 -2.19 5.73
CA PHE A 132 15.45 -3.04 4.63
C PHE A 132 16.36 -4.23 4.38
N LYS A 133 17.68 -4.02 4.37
CA LYS A 133 18.67 -5.10 4.26
C LYS A 133 18.45 -6.13 5.36
N GLU A 134 18.38 -5.70 6.62
CA GLU A 134 18.19 -6.59 7.77
C GLU A 134 16.90 -7.44 7.65
N ILE A 135 15.76 -6.81 7.35
CA ILE A 135 14.48 -7.54 7.27
C ILE A 135 14.42 -8.50 6.08
N ILE A 136 15.13 -8.20 4.96
CA ILE A 136 15.26 -9.09 3.82
C ILE A 136 16.15 -10.28 4.17
N GLU A 137 17.32 -10.06 4.77
CA GLU A 137 18.25 -11.11 5.18
C GLU A 137 17.66 -12.01 6.26
N ALA A 138 16.83 -11.46 7.15
CA ALA A 138 16.08 -12.23 8.15
C ALA A 138 14.86 -12.99 7.56
N GLY A 139 14.62 -12.92 6.25
CA GLY A 139 13.48 -13.57 5.59
C GLY A 139 12.11 -12.99 5.99
N LYS A 140 12.09 -11.80 6.60
CA LYS A 140 10.87 -11.12 7.03
C LYS A 140 10.20 -10.28 5.94
N TYR A 141 10.90 -10.09 4.83
CA TYR A 141 10.40 -9.40 3.63
C TYR A 141 10.81 -10.17 2.39
N LYS A 142 9.85 -10.36 1.49
CA LYS A 142 10.04 -11.03 0.19
C LYS A 142 9.56 -10.12 -0.93
N ALA A 143 10.45 -9.80 -1.86
CA ALA A 143 10.05 -9.04 -3.05
C ALA A 143 9.05 -9.86 -3.88
N VAL A 144 7.92 -9.24 -4.21
CA VAL A 144 6.94 -9.82 -5.13
C VAL A 144 7.36 -9.43 -6.54
N ILE A 145 7.81 -10.41 -7.33
CA ILE A 145 8.20 -10.22 -8.73
C ILE A 145 7.13 -10.89 -9.59
N ASP A 146 6.51 -10.11 -10.47
CA ASP A 146 5.50 -10.56 -11.43
C ASP A 146 6.17 -11.11 -12.69
N ARG A 147 6.98 -10.26 -13.33
CA ARG A 147 7.66 -10.58 -14.57
C ARG A 147 9.07 -10.00 -14.60
N THR A 148 9.91 -10.67 -15.39
CA THR A 148 11.28 -10.21 -15.70
C THR A 148 11.40 -10.02 -17.20
N TYR A 149 12.03 -8.94 -17.62
CA TYR A 149 12.33 -8.62 -19.02
C TYR A 149 13.82 -8.32 -19.19
N SER A 150 14.34 -8.52 -20.40
CA SER A 150 15.69 -8.02 -20.74
C SER A 150 15.67 -6.51 -20.98
N LEU A 151 16.87 -5.92 -21.07
CA LEU A 151 17.01 -4.48 -21.33
C LEU A 151 16.35 -4.07 -22.67
N GLU A 152 16.46 -4.90 -23.68
CA GLU A 152 15.89 -4.68 -25.02
C GLU A 152 14.36 -4.72 -25.01
N GLN A 153 13.77 -5.39 -24.03
CA GLN A 153 12.32 -5.55 -23.88
C GLN A 153 11.66 -4.43 -23.02
N ILE A 154 12.37 -3.34 -22.72
CA ILE A 154 11.80 -2.20 -21.96
C ILE A 154 10.49 -1.71 -22.56
N PRO A 155 10.30 -1.56 -23.90
CA PRO A 155 9.01 -1.13 -24.46
C PRO A 155 7.87 -2.08 -24.12
N ASP A 156 8.11 -3.40 -24.10
CA ASP A 156 7.12 -4.41 -23.76
C ASP A 156 6.80 -4.39 -22.25
N ALA A 157 7.82 -4.26 -21.42
CA ALA A 157 7.68 -4.11 -19.98
C ALA A 157 6.84 -2.88 -19.64
N THR A 158 7.09 -1.74 -20.30
CA THR A 158 6.35 -0.49 -20.11
C THR A 158 4.89 -0.68 -20.48
N ARG A 159 4.60 -1.21 -21.69
CA ARG A 159 3.24 -1.50 -22.12
C ARG A 159 2.49 -2.39 -21.13
N TYR A 160 3.16 -3.42 -20.60
CA TYR A 160 2.57 -4.30 -19.60
C TYR A 160 2.26 -3.55 -18.28
N VAL A 161 3.19 -2.73 -17.80
CA VAL A 161 2.96 -1.94 -16.57
C VAL A 161 1.80 -0.95 -16.74
N GLU A 162 1.67 -0.33 -17.91
CA GLU A 162 0.59 0.62 -18.23
C GLU A 162 -0.80 -0.02 -18.26
N THR A 163 -0.91 -1.34 -18.46
CA THR A 163 -2.20 -2.04 -18.32
C THR A 163 -2.78 -1.96 -16.91
N GLY A 164 -1.95 -1.69 -15.90
CA GLY A 164 -2.35 -1.71 -14.49
C GLY A 164 -2.60 -3.12 -13.93
N GLU A 165 -2.33 -4.18 -14.70
CA GLU A 165 -2.61 -5.56 -14.32
C GLU A 165 -1.49 -6.24 -13.53
N LYS A 166 -0.32 -5.63 -13.45
CA LYS A 166 0.84 -6.24 -12.77
C LYS A 166 0.57 -6.51 -11.29
N THR A 167 1.18 -7.58 -10.79
CA THR A 167 1.19 -7.94 -9.37
C THR A 167 2.61 -7.81 -8.83
N GLY A 168 2.82 -6.93 -7.83
CA GLY A 168 4.17 -6.64 -7.34
C GLY A 168 5.03 -5.86 -8.35
N ASN A 169 6.25 -6.30 -8.60
CA ASN A 169 7.26 -5.60 -9.37
C ASN A 169 7.51 -6.25 -10.72
N VAL A 170 7.77 -5.43 -11.73
CA VAL A 170 8.37 -5.84 -13.00
C VAL A 170 9.86 -5.53 -12.92
N VAL A 171 10.69 -6.49 -13.26
CA VAL A 171 12.16 -6.42 -13.15
C VAL A 171 12.78 -6.40 -14.53
N ILE A 172 13.77 -5.54 -14.74
CA ILE A 172 14.62 -5.54 -15.95
C ILE A 172 15.97 -6.15 -15.58
N THR A 173 16.36 -7.19 -16.30
CA THR A 173 17.71 -7.78 -16.17
C THR A 173 18.66 -7.10 -17.14
N VAL A 174 19.81 -6.68 -16.61
CA VAL A 174 20.92 -6.17 -17.40
C VAL A 174 22.01 -7.24 -17.37
N SER A 175 22.20 -7.94 -18.50
CA SER A 175 23.33 -8.87 -18.67
C SER A 175 24.57 -8.05 -18.98
N HIS A 176 25.64 -8.28 -18.24
CA HIS A 176 27.01 -7.79 -18.58
C HIS A 176 27.73 -8.76 -19.48
#